data_8b133ba83b6ec1353b00ffe56ef6b357
#
_entry.id   8b133ba83b6ec1353b00ffe56ef6b357
#
_cell.length_a   1.000
_cell.length_b   1.000
_cell.length_c   1.000
_cell.angle_alpha   90.00
_cell.angle_beta   90.00
_cell.angle_gamma   90.00
#
_symmetry.space_group_name_H-M   'P 1'
#
loop_
_entity.id
_entity.type
_entity.pdbx_description
1 polymer ?
#
loop_
_entity_poly.entity_id
_entity_poly.type
_entity_poly.pdbx_seq_one_letter_code
_entity_poly.pdbx_strand_id
1 'polypeptide(L)'
;IKLHLHGIRSFSALAKADAERLAKAREMLDELAMEFRRMAHNLMPYSLSRYGIKTSLEDFCRSVPMANFQFFGENLQLGSRLEVLIYRCAYELINNAIKHAEATRINVQLTVDERLVSLSVQDDGKGFDPETVAYGAGFTNMHNRIVSHNGKINVYSSPGEGTEITIEIELTT
;
A
#
# COMPACT_ATOMS: atom_id res chain seq x y z
N ILE A 1 4.31 14.90 18.72
CA ILE A 1 3.05 14.68 19.49
C ILE A 1 2.85 13.19 19.75
N LYS A 2 2.90 12.32 18.73
CA LYS A 2 2.71 10.86 18.88
C LYS A 2 3.73 10.21 19.85
N LEU A 3 5.00 10.59 19.78
CA LEU A 3 6.08 10.12 20.68
C LEU A 3 5.85 10.54 22.15
N HIS A 4 5.32 11.73 22.40
CA HIS A 4 5.04 12.20 23.75
C HIS A 4 3.85 11.47 24.39
N LEU A 5 2.83 11.09 23.62
CA LEU A 5 1.69 10.32 24.09
C LEU A 5 2.05 8.86 24.44
N HIS A 6 3.07 8.28 23.76
CA HIS A 6 3.61 6.96 24.12
C HIS A 6 4.43 6.96 25.43
N GLY A 7 4.97 8.10 25.82
CA GLY A 7 5.76 8.27 27.05
C GLY A 7 4.92 8.34 28.34
N ILE A 8 3.59 8.47 28.25
CA ILE A 8 2.71 8.50 29.42
C ILE A 8 2.48 7.05 29.89
N ARG A 9 3.32 6.60 30.80
CA ARG A 9 3.35 5.20 31.29
C ARG A 9 2.32 4.85 32.35
N SER A 10 1.48 5.77 32.82
CA SER A 10 0.45 5.45 33.80
C SER A 10 -0.83 6.25 33.59
N PHE A 11 -1.78 5.61 32.95
CA PHE A 11 -3.16 6.10 32.85
C PHE A 11 -3.95 5.90 34.17
N SER A 12 -3.36 5.30 35.19
CA SER A 12 -4.02 4.99 36.45
C SER A 12 -4.42 6.21 37.29
N ALA A 13 -3.90 7.38 36.97
CA ALA A 13 -4.22 8.64 37.64
C ALA A 13 -5.26 9.50 36.88
N LEU A 14 -5.66 9.11 35.66
CA LEU A 14 -6.68 9.84 34.89
C LEU A 14 -8.06 9.27 35.20
N ALA A 15 -9.06 10.16 35.39
CA ALA A 15 -10.45 9.72 35.45
C ALA A 15 -10.78 8.92 34.15
N LYS A 16 -11.61 7.88 34.26
CA LYS A 16 -11.97 6.99 33.14
C LYS A 16 -12.40 7.77 31.90
N ALA A 17 -13.17 8.85 32.08
CA ALA A 17 -13.59 9.73 31.00
C ALA A 17 -12.43 10.44 30.26
N ASP A 18 -11.36 10.78 30.97
CA ASP A 18 -10.18 11.45 30.37
C ASP A 18 -9.29 10.43 29.66
N ALA A 19 -9.22 9.20 30.14
CA ALA A 19 -8.54 8.11 29.44
C ALA A 19 -9.24 7.77 28.13
N GLU A 20 -10.57 7.73 28.09
CA GLU A 20 -11.37 7.52 26.88
C GLU A 20 -11.20 8.67 25.87
N ARG A 21 -11.18 9.93 26.35
CA ARG A 21 -10.90 11.11 25.50
C ARG A 21 -9.52 11.08 24.88
N LEU A 22 -8.49 10.68 25.65
CA LEU A 22 -7.13 10.53 25.18
C LEU A 22 -7.00 9.40 24.16
N ALA A 23 -7.67 8.26 24.37
CA ALA A 23 -7.71 7.17 23.41
C ALA A 23 -8.34 7.62 22.09
N LYS A 24 -9.49 8.32 22.13
CA LYS A 24 -10.16 8.85 20.97
C LYS A 24 -9.32 9.92 20.22
N ALA A 25 -8.67 10.83 20.96
CA ALA A 25 -7.78 11.82 20.37
C ALA A 25 -6.58 11.17 19.67
N ARG A 26 -6.05 10.09 20.23
CA ARG A 26 -4.96 9.30 19.60
C ARG A 26 -5.44 8.63 18.31
N GLU A 27 -6.61 8.01 18.33
CA GLU A 27 -7.22 7.41 17.13
C GLU A 27 -7.40 8.43 16.01
N MET A 28 -7.98 9.61 16.33
CA MET A 28 -8.12 10.71 15.39
C MET A 28 -6.78 11.22 14.84
N LEU A 29 -5.73 11.29 15.67
CA LEU A 29 -4.38 11.67 15.21
C LEU A 29 -3.77 10.60 14.29
N ASP A 30 -4.04 9.34 14.52
CA ASP A 30 -3.58 8.24 13.67
C ASP A 30 -4.31 8.25 12.32
N GLU A 31 -5.61 8.51 12.31
CA GLU A 31 -6.42 8.71 11.10
C GLU A 31 -5.93 9.92 10.30
N LEU A 32 -5.76 11.08 10.93
CA LEU A 32 -5.23 12.27 10.28
C LEU A 32 -3.83 12.04 9.71
N ALA A 33 -2.95 11.36 10.43
CA ALA A 33 -1.61 11.03 9.94
C ALA A 33 -1.67 10.10 8.71
N MET A 34 -2.64 9.18 8.67
CA MET A 34 -2.88 8.34 7.49
C MET A 34 -3.43 9.15 6.31
N GLU A 35 -4.38 10.07 6.55
CA GLU A 35 -4.89 10.95 5.50
C GLU A 35 -3.80 11.88 4.93
N PHE A 36 -2.95 12.46 5.79
CA PHE A 36 -1.81 13.24 5.35
C PHE A 36 -0.82 12.42 4.50
N ARG A 37 -0.52 11.19 4.90
CA ARG A 37 0.31 10.29 4.09
C ARG A 37 -0.36 9.99 2.75
N ARG A 38 -1.67 9.73 2.73
CA ARG A 38 -2.44 9.50 1.50
C ARG A 38 -2.37 10.70 0.56
N MET A 39 -2.53 11.93 1.08
CA MET A 39 -2.40 13.14 0.28
C MET A 39 -0.96 13.34 -0.24
N ALA A 40 0.05 13.12 0.61
CA ALA A 40 1.45 13.25 0.23
C ALA A 40 1.87 12.21 -0.84
N HIS A 41 1.34 10.99 -0.79
CA HIS A 41 1.60 9.95 -1.80
C HIS A 41 0.75 10.10 -3.07
N ASN A 42 -0.36 10.85 -3.03
CA ASN A 42 -1.09 11.27 -4.23
C ASN A 42 -0.35 12.37 -5.02
N LEU A 43 0.47 13.17 -4.35
CA LEU A 43 1.49 13.98 -4.99
C LEU A 43 2.67 13.04 -5.31
N MET A 44 3.26 13.17 -6.49
CA MET A 44 4.44 12.39 -6.90
C MET A 44 5.50 12.43 -5.79
N PRO A 45 5.87 11.30 -5.15
CA PRO A 45 6.87 11.34 -4.09
C PRO A 45 8.18 11.88 -4.64
N TYR A 46 8.82 12.80 -3.94
CA TYR A 46 10.12 13.35 -4.34
C TYR A 46 11.16 12.23 -4.55
N SER A 47 11.08 11.16 -3.74
CA SER A 47 11.92 9.98 -3.89
C SER A 47 11.75 9.31 -5.26
N LEU A 48 10.52 9.23 -5.77
CA LEU A 48 10.23 8.58 -7.05
C LEU A 48 10.87 9.33 -8.22
N SER A 49 10.77 10.67 -8.25
CA SER A 49 11.39 11.47 -9.30
C SER A 49 12.92 11.48 -9.25
N ARG A 50 13.51 11.25 -8.08
CA ARG A 50 14.95 11.33 -7.87
C ARG A 50 15.66 9.98 -7.91
N TYR A 51 15.04 8.93 -7.39
CA TYR A 51 15.67 7.63 -7.16
C TYR A 51 14.99 6.47 -7.90
N GLY A 52 13.89 6.75 -8.62
CA GLY A 52 13.13 5.76 -9.37
C GLY A 52 12.25 4.85 -8.53
N ILE A 53 11.53 3.98 -9.21
CA ILE A 53 10.45 3.15 -8.62
C ILE A 53 10.99 2.13 -7.60
N LYS A 54 12.11 1.46 -7.89
CA LYS A 54 12.69 0.45 -7.01
C LYS A 54 12.98 1.02 -5.62
N THR A 55 13.79 2.09 -5.55
CA THR A 55 14.19 2.71 -4.28
C THR A 55 12.98 3.25 -3.52
N SER A 56 12.02 3.84 -4.25
CA SER A 56 10.83 4.41 -3.63
C SER A 56 9.91 3.37 -3.02
N LEU A 57 9.74 2.21 -3.66
CA LEU A 57 8.97 1.09 -3.10
C LEU A 57 9.71 0.44 -1.94
N GLU A 58 11.03 0.29 -2.03
CA GLU A 58 11.84 -0.25 -0.94
C GLU A 58 11.72 0.62 0.31
N ASP A 59 11.86 1.95 0.18
CA ASP A 59 11.72 2.89 1.29
C ASP A 59 10.30 2.88 1.88
N PHE A 60 9.29 2.79 1.01
CA PHE A 60 7.91 2.70 1.47
C PHE A 60 7.66 1.40 2.26
N CYS A 61 8.03 0.25 1.72
CA CYS A 61 7.85 -1.04 2.41
C CYS A 61 8.64 -1.08 3.72
N ARG A 62 9.86 -0.53 3.75
CA ARG A 62 10.66 -0.41 5.00
C ARG A 62 9.95 0.41 6.09
N SER A 63 9.08 1.34 5.71
CA SER A 63 8.27 2.13 6.65
C SER A 63 7.06 1.38 7.22
N VAL A 64 6.72 0.21 6.65
CA VAL A 64 5.60 -0.65 7.04
C VAL A 64 6.17 -1.93 7.66
N PRO A 65 6.09 -2.13 8.98
CA PRO A 65 6.78 -3.23 9.67
C PRO A 65 6.46 -4.64 9.14
N MET A 66 5.25 -4.84 8.61
CA MET A 66 4.80 -6.12 8.07
C MET A 66 5.06 -6.29 6.56
N ALA A 67 5.57 -5.26 5.87
CA ALA A 67 5.80 -5.31 4.44
C ALA A 67 7.25 -5.71 4.12
N ASN A 68 7.39 -6.64 3.18
CA ASN A 68 8.66 -7.09 2.62
C ASN A 68 8.68 -6.79 1.13
N PHE A 69 9.78 -6.21 0.62
CA PHE A 69 9.92 -5.84 -0.79
C PHE A 69 11.02 -6.66 -1.47
N GLN A 70 10.70 -7.15 -2.65
CA GLN A 70 11.64 -7.84 -3.54
C GLN A 70 11.59 -7.22 -4.93
N PHE A 71 12.76 -7.05 -5.53
CA PHE A 71 12.91 -6.55 -6.89
C PHE A 71 13.62 -7.58 -7.76
N PHE A 72 13.06 -7.86 -8.94
CA PHE A 72 13.64 -8.75 -9.93
C PHE A 72 13.74 -8.04 -11.29
N GLY A 73 14.83 -8.27 -11.99
CA GLY A 73 15.06 -7.75 -13.31
C GLY A 73 16.07 -6.63 -13.38
N GLU A 74 16.09 -5.93 -14.50
CA GLU A 74 17.02 -4.85 -14.77
C GLU A 74 16.47 -3.51 -14.26
N ASN A 75 17.38 -2.61 -13.90
CA ASN A 75 17.00 -1.26 -13.46
C ASN A 75 16.73 -0.38 -14.70
N LEU A 76 15.73 -0.79 -15.50
CA LEU A 76 15.29 -0.03 -16.66
C LEU A 76 14.63 1.28 -16.20
N GLN A 77 14.90 2.37 -16.90
CA GLN A 77 14.18 3.62 -16.70
C GLN A 77 12.78 3.48 -17.29
N LEU A 78 11.83 3.17 -16.44
CA LEU A 78 10.42 3.26 -16.78
C LEU A 78 10.06 4.74 -16.92
N GLY A 79 9.28 5.11 -17.92
CA GLY A 79 8.84 6.49 -18.04
C GLY A 79 8.12 6.96 -16.76
N SER A 80 8.33 8.21 -16.37
CA SER A 80 7.85 8.76 -15.09
C SER A 80 6.33 8.55 -14.82
N ARG A 81 5.52 8.52 -15.88
CA ARG A 81 4.07 8.24 -15.78
C ARG A 81 3.80 6.82 -15.31
N LEU A 82 4.56 5.85 -15.84
CA LEU A 82 4.42 4.45 -15.49
C LEU A 82 4.93 4.18 -14.07
N GLU A 83 6.06 4.76 -13.69
CA GLU A 83 6.58 4.67 -12.33
C GLU A 83 5.58 5.20 -11.29
N VAL A 84 4.96 6.37 -11.57
CA VAL A 84 3.91 6.93 -10.70
C VAL A 84 2.70 6.01 -10.61
N LEU A 85 2.29 5.40 -11.73
CA LEU A 85 1.17 4.46 -11.75
C LEU A 85 1.48 3.24 -10.88
N ILE A 86 2.62 2.57 -11.09
CA ILE A 86 3.04 1.39 -10.32
C ILE A 86 3.17 1.72 -8.83
N TYR A 87 3.80 2.86 -8.49
CA TYR A 87 3.93 3.29 -7.11
C TYR A 87 2.58 3.47 -6.42
N ARG A 88 1.62 4.13 -7.09
CA ARG A 88 0.27 4.34 -6.55
C ARG A 88 -0.51 3.04 -6.39
N CYS A 89 -0.35 2.10 -7.33
CA CYS A 89 -0.95 0.79 -7.22
C CYS A 89 -0.40 0.03 -6.00
N ALA A 90 0.92 -0.04 -5.85
CA ALA A 90 1.54 -0.67 -4.69
C ALA A 90 1.07 -0.03 -3.37
N TYR A 91 1.04 1.31 -3.32
CA TYR A 91 0.57 2.05 -2.15
C TYR A 91 -0.87 1.70 -1.78
N GLU A 92 -1.78 1.69 -2.76
CA GLU A 92 -3.20 1.35 -2.54
C GLU A 92 -3.36 -0.10 -2.07
N LEU A 93 -2.68 -1.05 -2.72
CA LEU A 93 -2.76 -2.47 -2.38
C LEU A 93 -2.21 -2.75 -0.98
N ILE A 94 -1.06 -2.19 -0.62
CA ILE A 94 -0.47 -2.33 0.72
C ILE A 94 -1.41 -1.72 1.78
N ASN A 95 -1.99 -0.54 1.51
CA ASN A 95 -2.95 0.05 2.45
C ASN A 95 -4.24 -0.75 2.59
N ASN A 96 -4.70 -1.40 1.52
CA ASN A 96 -5.85 -2.29 1.58
C ASN A 96 -5.54 -3.51 2.46
N ALA A 97 -4.37 -4.11 2.33
CA ALA A 97 -3.94 -5.20 3.22
C ALA A 97 -3.88 -4.74 4.69
N ILE A 98 -3.27 -3.59 4.97
CA ILE A 98 -3.18 -3.03 6.34
C ILE A 98 -4.57 -2.77 6.95
N LYS A 99 -5.52 -2.27 6.16
CA LYS A 99 -6.82 -1.82 6.68
C LYS A 99 -7.87 -2.93 6.76
N HIS A 100 -7.81 -3.87 5.83
CA HIS A 100 -8.92 -4.77 5.58
C HIS A 100 -8.58 -6.24 5.76
N ALA A 101 -7.31 -6.62 5.63
CA ALA A 101 -6.93 -8.02 5.61
C ALA A 101 -6.65 -8.62 6.99
N GLU A 102 -6.37 -7.80 8.01
CA GLU A 102 -5.87 -8.30 9.30
C GLU A 102 -4.58 -9.13 9.14
N ALA A 103 -3.78 -8.80 8.14
CA ALA A 103 -2.58 -9.49 7.76
C ALA A 103 -1.45 -9.31 8.77
N THR A 104 -0.59 -10.31 8.90
CA THR A 104 0.65 -10.23 9.68
C THR A 104 1.86 -10.02 8.79
N ARG A 105 1.73 -10.31 7.48
CA ARG A 105 2.79 -10.18 6.49
C ARG A 105 2.23 -9.74 5.14
N ILE A 106 2.95 -8.83 4.49
CA ILE A 106 2.68 -8.35 3.15
C ILE A 106 3.95 -8.51 2.32
N ASN A 107 3.89 -9.30 1.25
CA ASN A 107 4.97 -9.46 0.29
C ASN A 107 4.68 -8.59 -0.92
N VAL A 108 5.63 -7.74 -1.29
CA VAL A 108 5.55 -6.86 -2.45
C VAL A 108 6.67 -7.24 -3.40
N GLN A 109 6.34 -7.59 -4.62
CA GLN A 109 7.31 -7.95 -5.63
C GLN A 109 7.13 -7.06 -6.85
N LEU A 110 8.23 -6.45 -7.31
CA LEU A 110 8.29 -5.73 -8.57
C LEU A 110 9.26 -6.44 -9.50
N THR A 111 8.76 -6.86 -10.66
CA THR A 111 9.56 -7.45 -11.73
C THR A 111 9.55 -6.52 -12.93
N VAL A 112 10.73 -6.23 -13.48
CA VAL A 112 10.89 -5.35 -14.65
C VAL A 112 11.80 -6.03 -15.65
N ASP A 113 11.29 -6.25 -16.86
CA ASP A 113 12.09 -6.69 -17.99
C ASP A 113 11.83 -5.76 -19.21
N GLU A 114 12.45 -6.05 -20.36
CA GLU A 114 12.35 -5.23 -21.56
C GLU A 114 10.92 -5.13 -22.12
N ARG A 115 10.02 -6.04 -21.77
CA ARG A 115 8.68 -6.16 -22.35
C ARG A 115 7.55 -5.98 -21.36
N LEU A 116 7.82 -6.20 -20.07
CA LEU A 116 6.78 -6.30 -19.06
C LEU A 116 7.23 -5.69 -17.73
N VAL A 117 6.32 -4.96 -17.12
CA VAL A 117 6.39 -4.62 -15.69
C VAL A 117 5.30 -5.39 -14.98
N SER A 118 5.68 -6.14 -13.95
CA SER A 118 4.75 -6.87 -13.08
C SER A 118 4.93 -6.44 -11.63
N LEU A 119 3.83 -6.04 -11.00
CA LEU A 119 3.74 -5.77 -9.56
C LEU A 119 2.84 -6.81 -8.94
N SER A 120 3.33 -7.59 -7.97
CA SER A 120 2.53 -8.45 -7.12
C SER A 120 2.53 -7.93 -5.69
N VAL A 121 1.36 -7.92 -5.06
CA VAL A 121 1.18 -7.65 -3.64
C VAL A 121 0.35 -8.78 -3.05
N GLN A 122 0.94 -9.49 -2.10
CA GLN A 122 0.34 -10.64 -1.42
C GLN A 122 0.30 -10.40 0.07
N ASP A 123 -0.85 -10.65 0.69
CA ASP A 123 -1.02 -10.68 2.14
C ASP A 123 -1.46 -12.05 2.65
N ASP A 124 -1.17 -12.34 3.92
CA ASP A 124 -1.57 -13.55 4.63
C ASP A 124 -2.83 -13.34 5.48
N GLY A 125 -3.65 -12.39 5.11
CA GLY A 125 -4.82 -11.99 5.90
C GLY A 125 -6.05 -12.87 5.70
N LYS A 126 -7.22 -12.33 6.04
CA LYS A 126 -8.48 -13.07 6.02
C LYS A 126 -9.03 -13.38 4.63
N GLY A 127 -8.48 -12.76 3.58
CA GLY A 127 -8.97 -12.91 2.23
C GLY A 127 -10.45 -12.52 2.05
N PHE A 128 -10.97 -12.76 0.86
CA PHE A 128 -12.37 -12.52 0.50
C PHE A 128 -12.73 -13.35 -0.74
N ASP A 129 -14.01 -13.44 -1.05
CA ASP A 129 -14.50 -14.01 -2.29
C ASP A 129 -14.59 -12.91 -3.37
N PRO A 130 -13.75 -12.96 -4.43
CA PRO A 130 -13.73 -11.95 -5.49
C PRO A 130 -15.03 -11.80 -6.27
N GLU A 131 -15.88 -12.84 -6.30
CA GLU A 131 -17.15 -12.82 -7.03
C GLU A 131 -18.26 -12.07 -6.27
N THR A 132 -18.16 -12.01 -4.94
CA THR A 132 -19.20 -11.43 -4.08
C THR A 132 -18.81 -10.11 -3.46
N VAL A 133 -17.50 -9.78 -3.40
CA VAL A 133 -17.02 -8.56 -2.77
C VAL A 133 -17.36 -7.32 -3.61
N ALA A 134 -17.88 -6.28 -2.96
CA ALA A 134 -18.00 -4.96 -3.57
C ALA A 134 -16.65 -4.21 -3.48
N TYR A 135 -15.97 -4.07 -4.62
CA TYR A 135 -14.74 -3.31 -4.67
C TYR A 135 -14.99 -1.82 -4.39
N GLY A 136 -14.19 -1.26 -3.49
CA GLY A 136 -14.23 0.17 -3.17
C GLY A 136 -13.73 1.07 -4.31
N ALA A 137 -13.99 2.38 -4.19
CA ALA A 137 -13.59 3.38 -5.19
C ALA A 137 -12.07 3.39 -5.48
N GLY A 138 -11.23 3.09 -4.49
CA GLY A 138 -9.77 2.99 -4.64
C GLY A 138 -9.38 1.92 -5.66
N PHE A 139 -9.89 0.72 -5.48
CA PHE A 139 -9.63 -0.41 -6.39
C PHE A 139 -10.20 -0.14 -7.80
N THR A 140 -11.43 0.36 -7.90
CA THR A 140 -12.07 0.70 -9.19
C THR A 140 -11.25 1.75 -9.96
N ASN A 141 -10.79 2.79 -9.29
CA ASN A 141 -9.96 3.83 -9.90
C ASN A 141 -8.59 3.28 -10.35
N MET A 142 -7.98 2.40 -9.55
CA MET A 142 -6.74 1.71 -9.89
C MET A 142 -6.94 0.84 -11.14
N HIS A 143 -7.97 0.00 -11.15
CA HIS A 143 -8.33 -0.87 -12.28
C HIS A 143 -8.48 -0.07 -13.58
N ASN A 144 -9.27 1.02 -13.57
CA ASN A 144 -9.48 1.84 -14.75
C ASN A 144 -8.17 2.45 -15.29
N ARG A 145 -7.25 2.86 -14.41
CA ARG A 145 -5.94 3.39 -14.80
C ARG A 145 -5.05 2.30 -15.41
N ILE A 146 -5.02 1.10 -14.84
CA ILE A 146 -4.26 -0.02 -15.37
C ILE A 146 -4.75 -0.37 -16.78
N VAL A 147 -6.06 -0.51 -16.97
CA VAL A 147 -6.66 -0.79 -18.28
C VAL A 147 -6.34 0.31 -19.30
N SER A 148 -6.34 1.59 -18.88
CA SER A 148 -5.98 2.72 -19.78
C SER A 148 -4.50 2.70 -20.22
N HIS A 149 -3.64 1.91 -19.56
CA HIS A 149 -2.24 1.67 -19.93
C HIS A 149 -2.04 0.29 -20.57
N ASN A 150 -3.10 -0.33 -21.10
CA ASN A 150 -3.11 -1.68 -21.69
C ASN A 150 -2.60 -2.75 -20.69
N GLY A 151 -2.73 -2.49 -19.41
CA GLY A 151 -2.36 -3.44 -18.37
C GLY A 151 -3.51 -4.37 -17.98
N LYS A 152 -3.15 -5.42 -17.24
CA LYS A 152 -4.07 -6.41 -16.66
C LYS A 152 -3.96 -6.41 -15.15
N ILE A 153 -5.05 -6.74 -14.49
CA ILE A 153 -5.12 -6.96 -13.04
C ILE A 153 -5.69 -8.35 -12.82
N ASN A 154 -5.02 -9.16 -12.02
CA ASN A 154 -5.50 -10.45 -11.58
C ASN A 154 -5.64 -10.42 -10.05
N VAL A 155 -6.76 -10.94 -9.54
CA VAL A 155 -7.04 -11.01 -8.10
C VAL A 155 -7.24 -12.47 -7.74
N TYR A 156 -6.41 -12.95 -6.82
CA TYR A 156 -6.50 -14.28 -6.22
C TYR A 156 -6.74 -14.10 -4.74
N SER A 157 -7.91 -14.51 -4.27
CA SER A 157 -8.29 -14.41 -2.86
C SER A 157 -9.31 -15.49 -2.52
N SER A 158 -9.23 -16.01 -1.31
CA SER A 158 -10.22 -16.92 -0.73
C SER A 158 -10.37 -16.61 0.75
N PRO A 159 -11.56 -16.74 1.33
CA PRO A 159 -11.75 -16.54 2.76
C PRO A 159 -10.81 -17.43 3.60
N GLY A 160 -9.99 -16.80 4.44
CA GLY A 160 -9.01 -17.46 5.31
C GLY A 160 -7.65 -17.74 4.68
N GLU A 161 -7.42 -17.46 3.38
CA GLU A 161 -6.18 -17.76 2.67
C GLU A 161 -5.39 -16.53 2.23
N GLY A 162 -5.82 -15.33 2.63
CA GLY A 162 -5.19 -14.08 2.23
C GLY A 162 -5.57 -13.63 0.83
N THR A 163 -4.80 -12.66 0.30
CA THR A 163 -5.05 -12.07 -1.02
C THR A 163 -3.74 -11.90 -1.78
N GLU A 164 -3.73 -12.22 -3.06
CA GLU A 164 -2.68 -11.83 -4.00
C GLU A 164 -3.30 -11.04 -5.15
N ILE A 165 -2.75 -9.86 -5.42
CA ILE A 165 -3.14 -9.02 -6.56
C ILE A 165 -1.90 -8.79 -7.41
N THR A 166 -1.99 -9.18 -8.69
CA THR A 166 -0.92 -9.00 -9.67
C THR A 166 -1.37 -8.01 -10.75
N ILE A 167 -0.52 -7.05 -11.03
CA ILE A 167 -0.69 -6.04 -12.08
C ILE A 167 0.42 -6.24 -13.11
N GLU A 168 0.04 -6.35 -14.37
CA GLU A 168 0.96 -6.53 -15.48
C GLU A 168 0.72 -5.45 -16.52
N ILE A 169 1.80 -4.80 -16.99
CA ILE A 169 1.75 -3.75 -18.01
C ILE A 169 2.83 -4.04 -19.05
N GLU A 170 2.41 -4.22 -20.30
CA GLU A 170 3.32 -4.42 -21.43
C GLU A 170 4.03 -3.11 -21.76
N LEU A 171 5.36 -3.18 -21.87
CA LEU A 171 6.19 -2.05 -22.32
C LEU A 171 6.17 -2.03 -23.86
N THR A 172 5.49 -1.05 -24.41
CA THR A 172 5.58 -0.77 -25.87
C THR A 172 6.92 -0.11 -26.15
N THR A 173 7.73 -0.76 -26.97
CA THR A 173 8.99 -0.26 -27.54
C THR A 173 8.72 0.92 -28.47
#